data_6e9a7928249146fc8fac0dcc9688170b
#
_entry.id   6e9a7928249146fc8fac0dcc9688170b
#
_cell.length_a   1.000
_cell.length_b   1.000
_cell.length_c   1.000
_cell.angle_alpha   90.00
_cell.angle_beta   90.00
_cell.angle_gamma   90.00
#
_symmetry.space_group_name_H-M   'P 1'
#
loop_
_entity.id
_entity.type
_entity.pdbx_description
1 polymer ?
#
loop_
_entity_poly.entity_id
_entity_poly.type
_entity_poly.pdbx_seq_one_letter_code
_entity_poly.pdbx_strand_id
1 'polypeptide(L)'
;MTIVSRRFALLLCALSPALMMTGCPDAVYCNNGVCHGYYYDSLVSGLRYESRGEDGVTHTGVTGEDDDPGRFSYAEGDTVSFSLGDISLGQSVAKDRVTPFDLAGLEEEAIGGCEVDGVLPDDTDAFRKVVNLAVLFQTLDTDGDHSNGIEIRSEVAALFEGSSVDVDKSRAAFQADAEILALLEAGNNLDLFSETRTLVQPEDALRALYLGLGLCPGG
;
A
#
# COMPACT_ATOMS: atom_id res chain seq x y z
N MET A 1 0.16 -89.33 -4.69
CA MET A 1 -0.72 -88.38 -4.07
C MET A 1 0.17 -87.23 -3.57
N THR A 2 0.41 -86.25 -4.45
CA THR A 2 1.40 -85.20 -4.19
C THR A 2 0.76 -83.89 -4.55
N ILE A 3 0.52 -83.06 -3.53
CA ILE A 3 -0.12 -81.76 -3.64
C ILE A 3 0.94 -80.72 -3.98
N VAL A 4 0.80 -80.05 -5.15
CA VAL A 4 1.65 -78.94 -5.61
C VAL A 4 1.02 -77.65 -5.13
N SER A 5 1.69 -77.00 -4.18
CA SER A 5 1.33 -75.62 -3.69
C SER A 5 1.89 -74.61 -4.64
N ARG A 6 0.99 -73.85 -5.33
CA ARG A 6 1.32 -72.63 -6.11
C ARG A 6 1.38 -71.44 -5.18
N ARG A 7 2.58 -70.87 -5.01
CA ARG A 7 2.77 -69.60 -4.35
C ARG A 7 2.45 -68.46 -5.35
N PHE A 8 1.39 -67.69 -5.08
CA PHE A 8 1.11 -66.45 -5.74
C PHE A 8 1.99 -65.37 -5.10
N ALA A 9 2.87 -64.73 -5.90
CA ALA A 9 3.60 -63.56 -5.52
C ALA A 9 2.72 -62.33 -5.80
N LEU A 10 2.25 -61.68 -4.73
CA LEU A 10 1.63 -60.38 -4.85
C LEU A 10 2.73 -59.32 -5.03
N LEU A 11 2.73 -58.71 -6.19
CA LEU A 11 3.50 -57.49 -6.47
C LEU A 11 2.77 -56.32 -5.80
N LEU A 12 3.29 -55.82 -4.68
CA LEU A 12 2.84 -54.55 -4.09
C LEU A 12 3.44 -53.39 -4.92
N CYS A 13 2.63 -52.78 -5.75
CA CYS A 13 2.93 -51.44 -6.30
C CYS A 13 2.86 -50.42 -5.17
N ALA A 14 4.00 -49.95 -4.70
CA ALA A 14 4.09 -48.80 -3.81
C ALA A 14 3.71 -47.55 -4.60
N LEU A 15 2.49 -47.03 -4.41
CA LEU A 15 2.12 -45.66 -4.80
C LEU A 15 2.83 -44.70 -3.81
N SER A 16 3.88 -44.05 -4.27
CA SER A 16 4.41 -42.88 -3.60
C SER A 16 3.42 -41.73 -3.76
N PRO A 17 2.91 -41.13 -2.68
CA PRO A 17 2.22 -39.87 -2.79
C PRO A 17 3.28 -38.78 -3.15
N ALA A 18 3.17 -38.24 -4.37
CA ALA A 18 3.85 -36.99 -4.70
C ALA A 18 3.32 -35.92 -3.73
N LEU A 19 4.13 -35.56 -2.76
CA LEU A 19 3.90 -34.36 -1.94
C LEU A 19 3.94 -33.19 -2.91
N MET A 20 2.77 -32.70 -3.33
CA MET A 20 2.66 -31.35 -3.87
C MET A 20 3.01 -30.41 -2.72
N MET A 21 4.24 -29.88 -2.73
CA MET A 21 4.58 -28.71 -1.94
C MET A 21 3.81 -27.54 -2.59
N THR A 22 2.57 -27.35 -2.14
CA THR A 22 1.93 -26.05 -2.24
C THR A 22 2.81 -25.13 -1.40
N GLY A 23 3.59 -24.25 -2.06
CA GLY A 23 4.29 -23.18 -1.37
C GLY A 23 3.27 -22.50 -0.46
N CYS A 24 3.54 -22.47 0.85
CA CYS A 24 2.79 -21.62 1.74
C CYS A 24 2.94 -20.20 1.20
N PRO A 25 1.86 -19.44 0.99
CA PRO A 25 1.99 -18.01 0.85
C PRO A 25 2.79 -17.49 2.06
N ASP A 26 3.64 -16.51 1.86
CA ASP A 26 4.50 -15.94 2.90
C ASP A 26 3.68 -15.78 4.18
N ALA A 27 4.06 -16.55 5.21
CA ALA A 27 3.27 -16.61 6.43
C ALA A 27 3.41 -15.25 7.12
N VAL A 28 2.35 -14.46 7.10
CA VAL A 28 2.26 -13.22 7.88
C VAL A 28 2.63 -13.55 9.33
N TYR A 29 3.70 -12.94 9.82
CA TYR A 29 4.17 -13.23 11.17
C TYR A 29 3.32 -12.45 12.17
N CYS A 30 2.33 -13.13 12.77
CA CYS A 30 1.50 -12.57 13.83
C CYS A 30 2.00 -13.05 15.20
N ASN A 31 2.15 -12.13 16.15
CA ASN A 31 2.49 -12.45 17.54
C ASN A 31 1.30 -12.14 18.43
N ASN A 32 0.81 -13.15 19.17
CA ASN A 32 -0.37 -13.02 20.02
C ASN A 32 -1.61 -12.46 19.32
N GLY A 33 -1.81 -12.80 18.03
CA GLY A 33 -2.94 -12.32 17.23
C GLY A 33 -2.74 -10.95 16.60
N VAL A 34 -1.62 -10.27 16.85
CA VAL A 34 -1.26 -9.00 16.21
C VAL A 34 -0.27 -9.26 15.09
N CYS A 35 -0.63 -8.86 13.89
CA CYS A 35 0.16 -8.90 12.67
C CYS A 35 0.69 -7.51 12.37
N HIS A 36 1.74 -7.43 11.56
CA HIS A 36 2.27 -6.16 11.06
C HIS A 36 2.21 -6.14 9.54
N GLY A 37 1.76 -5.03 9.01
CA GLY A 37 1.77 -4.72 7.58
C GLY A 37 2.45 -3.39 7.34
N TYR A 38 2.70 -3.09 6.07
CA TYR A 38 3.36 -1.86 5.64
C TYR A 38 2.52 -1.16 4.58
N TYR A 39 2.42 0.17 4.69
CA TYR A 39 1.84 0.98 3.64
C TYR A 39 2.92 1.34 2.61
N TYR A 40 2.68 0.98 1.35
CA TYR A 40 3.63 1.11 0.26
C TYR A 40 3.16 2.10 -0.82
N ASP A 41 3.84 3.19 -0.91
CA ASP A 41 4.25 4.03 -2.01
C ASP A 41 5.67 4.44 -1.64
N SER A 42 6.62 3.50 -1.73
CA SER A 42 7.97 3.61 -1.12
C SER A 42 7.98 3.71 0.42
N LEU A 43 7.17 2.92 1.16
CA LEU A 43 7.03 2.92 2.63
C LEU A 43 6.62 4.29 3.20
N VAL A 44 5.29 4.51 3.33
CA VAL A 44 4.76 5.80 3.79
C VAL A 44 4.57 5.82 5.30
N SER A 45 5.32 6.68 5.98
CA SER A 45 5.20 6.98 7.41
C SER A 45 4.39 8.27 7.64
N GLY A 46 3.68 8.33 8.77
CA GLY A 46 2.92 9.53 9.17
C GLY A 46 1.42 9.48 8.87
N LEU A 47 0.90 8.37 8.34
CA LEU A 47 -0.54 8.19 8.13
C LEU A 47 -1.20 7.64 9.39
N ARG A 48 -2.31 8.21 9.84
CA ARG A 48 -3.15 7.58 10.85
C ARG A 48 -3.81 6.33 10.27
N TYR A 49 -3.87 5.25 11.04
CA TYR A 49 -4.60 4.04 10.66
C TYR A 49 -5.54 3.57 11.76
N GLU A 50 -6.64 2.94 11.35
CA GLU A 50 -7.52 2.14 12.18
C GLU A 50 -7.77 0.80 11.49
N SER A 51 -7.39 -0.29 12.15
CA SER A 51 -7.67 -1.66 11.72
C SER A 51 -8.74 -2.24 12.63
N ARG A 52 -9.78 -2.86 12.05
CA ARG A 52 -10.92 -3.40 12.78
C ARG A 52 -11.40 -4.71 12.18
N GLY A 53 -11.59 -5.71 13.06
CA GLY A 53 -12.18 -7.00 12.74
C GLY A 53 -13.65 -7.14 13.17
N GLU A 54 -14.23 -8.29 12.83
CA GLU A 54 -15.60 -8.66 13.23
C GLU A 54 -15.74 -8.87 14.76
N ASP A 55 -14.66 -9.18 15.45
CA ASP A 55 -14.61 -9.35 16.91
C ASP A 55 -14.71 -8.02 17.68
N GLY A 56 -14.63 -6.88 16.96
CA GLY A 56 -14.70 -5.54 17.50
C GLY A 56 -13.38 -5.05 18.14
N VAL A 57 -12.31 -5.84 18.07
CA VAL A 57 -10.97 -5.38 18.44
C VAL A 57 -10.49 -4.36 17.42
N THR A 58 -9.88 -3.29 17.90
CA THR A 58 -9.39 -2.20 17.04
C THR A 58 -7.92 -1.95 17.34
N HIS A 59 -7.10 -1.88 16.27
CA HIS A 59 -5.72 -1.43 16.33
C HIS A 59 -5.62 -0.05 15.67
N THR A 60 -5.04 0.91 16.36
CA THR A 60 -4.89 2.30 15.89
C THR A 60 -3.47 2.78 16.11
N GLY A 61 -3.00 3.69 15.30
CA GLY A 61 -1.68 4.30 15.43
C GLY A 61 -1.37 5.20 14.24
N VAL A 62 -0.09 5.47 14.06
CA VAL A 62 0.46 6.18 12.92
C VAL A 62 1.44 5.25 12.21
N THR A 63 1.44 5.21 10.88
CA THR A 63 2.39 4.37 10.14
C THR A 63 3.82 4.85 10.38
N GLY A 64 4.75 3.90 10.57
CA GLY A 64 6.14 4.22 10.81
C GLY A 64 6.49 4.57 12.25
N GLU A 65 5.57 4.41 13.23
CA GLU A 65 5.93 4.47 14.65
C GLU A 65 6.98 3.39 14.99
N ASP A 66 7.77 3.64 16.04
CA ASP A 66 8.84 2.74 16.52
C ASP A 66 10.02 2.57 15.55
N ASP A 67 10.33 3.60 14.75
CA ASP A 67 11.46 3.60 13.78
C ASP A 67 11.36 2.47 12.71
N ASP A 68 10.14 2.04 12.39
CA ASP A 68 9.87 1.01 11.36
C ASP A 68 8.99 1.60 10.24
N PRO A 69 9.61 2.20 9.20
CA PRO A 69 8.91 3.01 8.20
C PRO A 69 7.73 2.28 7.55
N GLY A 70 6.59 2.98 7.47
CA GLY A 70 5.37 2.48 6.83
C GLY A 70 4.59 1.43 7.62
N ARG A 71 5.10 0.94 8.77
CA ARG A 71 4.48 -0.14 9.54
C ARG A 71 3.13 0.28 10.15
N PHE A 72 2.16 -0.64 10.11
CA PHE A 72 0.91 -0.60 10.86
C PHE A 72 0.60 -1.96 11.50
N SER A 73 -0.31 -2.00 12.48
CA SER A 73 -0.70 -3.23 13.18
C SER A 73 -2.15 -3.60 12.86
N TYR A 74 -2.43 -4.91 12.75
CA TYR A 74 -3.75 -5.43 12.46
C TYR A 74 -3.93 -6.86 13.02
N ALA A 75 -5.16 -7.40 13.04
CA ALA A 75 -5.41 -8.81 13.20
C ALA A 75 -5.83 -9.45 11.88
N GLU A 76 -5.62 -10.76 11.73
CA GLU A 76 -6.01 -11.48 10.51
C GLU A 76 -7.51 -11.33 10.25
N GLY A 77 -7.87 -10.92 9.04
CA GLY A 77 -9.26 -10.68 8.64
C GLY A 77 -9.77 -9.27 8.89
N ASP A 78 -8.95 -8.39 9.48
CA ASP A 78 -9.32 -6.98 9.68
C ASP A 78 -9.50 -6.24 8.36
N THR A 79 -10.26 -5.16 8.42
CA THR A 79 -10.22 -4.05 7.47
C THR A 79 -9.41 -2.92 8.08
N VAL A 80 -8.43 -2.40 7.33
CA VAL A 80 -7.64 -1.24 7.72
C VAL A 80 -8.05 -0.02 6.90
N SER A 81 -8.27 1.10 7.58
CA SER A 81 -8.49 2.42 6.99
C SER A 81 -7.32 3.34 7.28
N PHE A 82 -7.00 4.23 6.34
CA PHE A 82 -5.94 5.23 6.48
C PHE A 82 -6.51 6.63 6.33
N SER A 83 -5.91 7.58 7.06
CA SER A 83 -6.24 9.00 6.99
C SER A 83 -5.00 9.89 7.17
N LEU A 84 -5.09 11.11 6.64
CA LEU A 84 -4.11 12.16 6.85
C LEU A 84 -4.84 13.40 7.41
N GLY A 85 -4.54 13.77 8.65
CA GLY A 85 -5.42 14.69 9.36
C GLY A 85 -6.86 14.16 9.38
N ASP A 86 -7.82 14.96 8.90
CA ASP A 86 -9.22 14.57 8.80
C ASP A 86 -9.63 14.03 7.42
N ILE A 87 -8.71 14.00 6.44
CA ILE A 87 -9.03 13.44 5.13
C ILE A 87 -8.94 11.91 5.13
N SER A 88 -9.97 11.25 4.60
CA SER A 88 -9.98 9.81 4.39
C SER A 88 -9.21 9.46 3.11
N LEU A 89 -8.25 8.54 3.22
CA LEU A 89 -7.48 8.03 2.08
C LEU A 89 -8.11 6.76 1.50
N GLY A 90 -8.94 6.06 2.29
CA GLY A 90 -9.62 4.83 1.91
C GLY A 90 -9.37 3.69 2.87
N GLN A 91 -9.87 2.50 2.50
CA GLN A 91 -9.73 1.29 3.29
C GLN A 91 -9.52 0.07 2.39
N SER A 92 -8.92 -0.97 2.95
CA SER A 92 -8.76 -2.27 2.30
C SER A 92 -8.78 -3.40 3.33
N VAL A 93 -8.79 -4.66 2.86
CA VAL A 93 -8.46 -5.79 3.73
C VAL A 93 -7.03 -5.62 4.22
N ALA A 94 -6.82 -5.76 5.54
CA ALA A 94 -5.50 -5.66 6.14
C ALA A 94 -4.63 -6.87 5.74
N LYS A 95 -3.41 -6.58 5.34
CA LYS A 95 -2.42 -7.57 4.88
C LYS A 95 -1.01 -7.02 5.10
N ASP A 96 -0.01 -7.83 4.82
CA ASP A 96 1.42 -7.48 4.97
C ASP A 96 1.86 -6.27 4.14
N ARG A 97 1.25 -6.04 2.97
CA ARG A 97 1.51 -4.89 2.10
C ARG A 97 0.21 -4.28 1.61
N VAL A 98 -0.05 -3.02 1.94
CA VAL A 98 -1.18 -2.22 1.44
C VAL A 98 -0.64 -1.08 0.59
N THR A 99 -1.26 -0.83 -0.56
CA THR A 99 -0.83 0.15 -1.55
C THR A 99 -1.97 1.10 -1.94
N PRO A 100 -1.71 2.18 -2.67
CA PRO A 100 -2.75 3.01 -3.26
C PRO A 100 -3.75 2.24 -4.13
N PHE A 101 -3.31 1.17 -4.80
CA PHE A 101 -4.19 0.29 -5.59
C PHE A 101 -5.21 -0.41 -4.71
N ASP A 102 -4.78 -0.95 -3.55
CA ASP A 102 -5.69 -1.58 -2.59
C ASP A 102 -6.76 -0.63 -2.08
N LEU A 103 -6.38 0.62 -1.75
CA LEU A 103 -7.33 1.64 -1.30
C LEU A 103 -8.30 2.09 -2.40
N ALA A 104 -7.93 1.88 -3.66
CA ALA A 104 -8.77 2.11 -4.82
C ALA A 104 -9.57 0.87 -5.25
N GLY A 105 -9.33 -0.29 -4.63
CA GLY A 105 -9.96 -1.56 -5.00
C GLY A 105 -9.51 -2.09 -6.36
N LEU A 106 -8.25 -1.82 -6.73
CA LEU A 106 -7.62 -2.28 -7.96
C LEU A 106 -6.53 -3.30 -7.69
N GLU A 107 -6.32 -4.19 -8.64
CA GLU A 107 -5.15 -5.07 -8.68
C GLU A 107 -3.95 -4.31 -9.25
N GLU A 108 -2.76 -4.66 -8.77
CA GLU A 108 -1.51 -4.13 -9.29
C GLU A 108 -1.14 -4.81 -10.61
N GLU A 109 -0.96 -4.04 -11.67
CA GLU A 109 -0.52 -4.54 -12.98
C GLU A 109 0.84 -3.95 -13.33
N ALA A 110 1.79 -4.83 -13.70
CA ALA A 110 3.12 -4.39 -14.14
C ALA A 110 3.06 -3.74 -15.53
N ILE A 111 3.83 -2.66 -15.71
CA ILE A 111 4.00 -1.99 -17.00
C ILE A 111 5.43 -2.08 -17.48
N GLY A 112 5.64 -2.32 -18.79
CA GLY A 112 6.97 -2.42 -19.37
C GLY A 112 7.74 -1.11 -19.28
N GLY A 113 8.98 -1.14 -18.75
CA GLY A 113 9.89 0.00 -18.75
C GLY A 113 9.42 1.24 -18.00
N CYS A 114 8.43 1.13 -17.09
CA CYS A 114 7.80 2.28 -16.41
C CYS A 114 7.20 3.34 -17.37
N GLU A 115 6.70 2.90 -18.51
CA GLU A 115 6.05 3.78 -19.49
C GLU A 115 4.62 4.11 -19.04
N VAL A 116 4.48 5.03 -18.08
CA VAL A 116 3.18 5.39 -17.48
C VAL A 116 2.24 6.13 -18.44
N ASP A 117 2.75 6.67 -19.54
CA ASP A 117 1.95 7.34 -20.57
C ASP A 117 0.87 6.42 -21.17
N GLY A 118 1.11 5.11 -21.15
CA GLY A 118 0.14 4.12 -21.64
C GLY A 118 -1.05 3.92 -20.69
N VAL A 119 -0.87 4.13 -19.37
CA VAL A 119 -1.89 3.91 -18.35
C VAL A 119 -2.50 5.22 -17.83
N LEU A 120 -1.77 6.34 -17.86
CA LEU A 120 -2.27 7.65 -17.47
C LEU A 120 -3.57 8.09 -18.16
N PRO A 121 -3.86 7.73 -19.43
CA PRO A 121 -5.14 8.06 -20.04
C PRO A 121 -6.34 7.39 -19.38
N ASP A 122 -6.15 6.32 -18.58
CA ASP A 122 -7.24 5.75 -17.78
C ASP A 122 -7.72 6.79 -16.76
N ASP A 123 -8.98 7.19 -16.89
CA ASP A 123 -9.64 8.18 -16.05
C ASP A 123 -10.81 7.56 -15.27
N THR A 124 -10.76 6.27 -14.98
CA THR A 124 -11.71 5.61 -14.07
C THR A 124 -11.57 6.19 -12.66
N ASP A 125 -12.66 6.22 -11.90
CA ASP A 125 -12.66 6.78 -10.54
C ASP A 125 -11.61 6.09 -9.65
N ALA A 126 -11.48 4.77 -9.76
CA ALA A 126 -10.50 3.99 -9.01
C ALA A 126 -9.06 4.36 -9.37
N PHE A 127 -8.72 4.44 -10.66
CA PHE A 127 -7.36 4.77 -11.08
C PHE A 127 -6.99 6.24 -10.80
N ARG A 128 -7.95 7.17 -10.90
CA ARG A 128 -7.75 8.56 -10.46
C ARG A 128 -7.31 8.63 -9.01
N LYS A 129 -7.95 7.84 -8.13
CA LYS A 129 -7.59 7.75 -6.71
C LYS A 129 -6.14 7.29 -6.52
N VAL A 130 -5.70 6.24 -7.22
CA VAL A 130 -4.31 5.76 -7.17
C VAL A 130 -3.33 6.91 -7.48
N VAL A 131 -3.57 7.63 -8.58
CA VAL A 131 -2.71 8.73 -9.01
C VAL A 131 -2.71 9.88 -8.00
N ASN A 132 -3.90 10.28 -7.49
CA ASN A 132 -4.03 11.38 -6.54
C ASN A 132 -3.36 11.05 -5.19
N LEU A 133 -3.44 9.79 -4.73
CA LEU A 133 -2.73 9.34 -3.53
C LEU A 133 -1.21 9.40 -3.72
N ALA A 134 -0.69 8.90 -4.84
CA ALA A 134 0.73 8.99 -5.15
C ALA A 134 1.22 10.45 -5.21
N VAL A 135 0.47 11.33 -5.90
CA VAL A 135 0.76 12.77 -5.94
C VAL A 135 0.79 13.36 -4.53
N LEU A 136 -0.21 13.05 -3.69
CA LEU A 136 -0.31 13.59 -2.35
C LEU A 136 0.89 13.17 -1.49
N PHE A 137 1.18 11.89 -1.40
CA PHE A 137 2.22 11.38 -0.53
C PHE A 137 3.61 11.89 -0.94
N GLN A 138 3.95 11.79 -2.21
CA GLN A 138 5.24 12.24 -2.71
C GLN A 138 5.40 13.77 -2.63
N THR A 139 4.30 14.53 -2.73
CA THR A 139 4.33 15.97 -2.48
C THR A 139 4.63 16.30 -1.02
N LEU A 140 4.07 15.52 -0.07
CA LEU A 140 4.18 15.77 1.37
C LEU A 140 5.41 15.14 2.01
N ASP A 141 6.20 14.41 1.23
CA ASP A 141 7.45 13.83 1.69
C ASP A 141 8.41 14.92 2.19
N THR A 142 8.90 14.75 3.40
CA THR A 142 9.66 15.77 4.12
C THR A 142 10.94 16.20 3.40
N ASP A 143 11.71 15.25 2.87
CA ASP A 143 12.96 15.53 2.17
C ASP A 143 12.82 15.53 0.63
N GLY A 144 11.74 14.95 0.09
CA GLY A 144 11.43 14.87 -1.34
C GLY A 144 12.21 13.80 -2.08
N ASP A 145 12.88 12.90 -1.36
CA ASP A 145 13.56 11.73 -1.92
C ASP A 145 12.76 10.46 -1.64
N HIS A 146 11.74 10.21 -2.43
CA HIS A 146 10.89 9.01 -2.25
C HIS A 146 11.66 7.68 -2.40
N SER A 147 12.92 7.69 -2.84
CA SER A 147 13.73 6.47 -2.97
C SER A 147 14.15 5.90 -1.61
N ASN A 148 14.15 6.71 -0.56
CA ASN A 148 14.46 6.31 0.81
C ASN A 148 13.21 6.05 1.68
N GLY A 149 12.02 6.17 1.10
CA GLY A 149 10.71 6.14 1.76
C GLY A 149 10.03 7.50 1.71
N ILE A 150 8.80 7.58 2.16
CA ILE A 150 8.02 8.82 2.26
C ILE A 150 7.77 9.09 3.74
N GLU A 151 8.29 10.21 4.26
CA GLU A 151 8.07 10.65 5.62
C GLU A 151 7.17 11.88 5.67
N ILE A 152 5.94 11.72 6.16
CA ILE A 152 5.01 12.81 6.42
C ILE A 152 5.08 13.14 7.91
N ARG A 153 5.76 14.22 8.28
CA ARG A 153 5.87 14.64 9.68
C ARG A 153 4.53 15.00 10.28
N SER A 154 4.40 14.84 11.60
CA SER A 154 3.17 15.15 12.34
C SER A 154 2.69 16.59 12.14
N GLU A 155 3.63 17.55 11.98
CA GLU A 155 3.31 18.95 11.74
C GLU A 155 2.70 19.19 10.35
N VAL A 156 3.14 18.40 9.34
CA VAL A 156 2.55 18.39 8.00
C VAL A 156 1.16 17.75 8.04
N ALA A 157 1.02 16.60 8.70
CA ALA A 157 -0.28 15.94 8.88
C ALA A 157 -1.29 16.82 9.60
N ALA A 158 -0.86 17.62 10.59
CA ALA A 158 -1.70 18.55 11.33
C ALA A 158 -2.28 19.69 10.47
N LEU A 159 -1.64 20.05 9.35
CA LEU A 159 -2.22 21.03 8.41
C LEU A 159 -3.54 20.54 7.81
N PHE A 160 -3.73 19.23 7.72
CA PHE A 160 -4.92 18.58 7.15
C PHE A 160 -6.04 18.35 8.18
N GLU A 161 -5.88 18.79 9.43
CA GLU A 161 -6.96 18.79 10.42
C GLU A 161 -8.03 19.83 10.03
N GLY A 162 -9.29 19.41 9.99
CA GLY A 162 -10.41 20.21 9.50
C GLY A 162 -10.48 20.34 7.98
N SER A 163 -9.59 19.67 7.24
CA SER A 163 -9.58 19.68 5.78
C SER A 163 -10.68 18.82 5.18
N SER A 164 -11.17 19.24 4.01
CA SER A 164 -12.17 18.55 3.20
C SER A 164 -11.63 18.09 1.85
N VAL A 165 -10.31 18.01 1.71
CA VAL A 165 -9.65 17.49 0.50
C VAL A 165 -10.18 16.12 0.16
N ASP A 166 -10.54 15.93 -1.11
CA ASP A 166 -11.10 14.69 -1.64
C ASP A 166 -10.14 14.08 -2.67
N VAL A 167 -9.60 12.91 -2.35
CA VAL A 167 -8.66 12.17 -3.20
C VAL A 167 -9.35 11.45 -4.38
N ASP A 168 -10.67 11.40 -4.38
CA ASP A 168 -11.46 10.77 -5.45
C ASP A 168 -11.83 11.75 -6.59
N LYS A 169 -11.44 13.04 -6.50
CA LYS A 169 -11.61 14.05 -7.57
C LYS A 169 -10.90 13.63 -8.87
N SER A 170 -11.35 14.19 -10.01
CA SER A 170 -10.56 14.07 -11.24
C SER A 170 -9.14 14.63 -11.03
N ARG A 171 -8.13 14.06 -11.71
CA ARG A 171 -6.73 14.48 -11.57
C ARG A 171 -6.54 15.97 -11.78
N ALA A 172 -7.20 16.53 -12.82
CA ALA A 172 -7.13 17.98 -13.09
C ALA A 172 -7.75 18.81 -11.96
N ALA A 173 -8.85 18.37 -11.36
CA ALA A 173 -9.48 19.05 -10.23
C ALA A 173 -8.63 18.91 -8.96
N PHE A 174 -7.96 17.79 -8.75
CA PHE A 174 -7.04 17.55 -7.63
C PHE A 174 -5.81 18.45 -7.75
N GLN A 175 -5.18 18.53 -8.93
CA GLN A 175 -4.03 19.40 -9.21
C GLN A 175 -4.35 20.90 -9.05
N ALA A 176 -5.61 21.28 -9.27
CA ALA A 176 -6.08 22.67 -9.16
C ALA A 176 -6.83 22.93 -7.84
N ASP A 177 -6.79 22.01 -6.88
CA ASP A 177 -7.52 22.14 -5.63
C ASP A 177 -6.95 23.28 -4.78
N ALA A 178 -7.76 24.32 -4.57
CA ALA A 178 -7.33 25.51 -3.85
C ALA A 178 -7.00 25.25 -2.37
N GLU A 179 -7.64 24.23 -1.75
CA GLU A 179 -7.37 23.85 -0.37
C GLU A 179 -6.01 23.16 -0.27
N ILE A 180 -5.71 22.20 -1.15
CA ILE A 180 -4.39 21.52 -1.19
C ILE A 180 -3.28 22.56 -1.41
N LEU A 181 -3.45 23.46 -2.39
CA LEU A 181 -2.46 24.50 -2.68
C LEU A 181 -2.23 25.45 -1.50
N ALA A 182 -3.29 25.81 -0.78
CA ALA A 182 -3.18 26.65 0.42
C ALA A 182 -2.48 25.92 1.58
N LEU A 183 -2.76 24.62 1.78
CA LEU A 183 -2.10 23.81 2.80
C LEU A 183 -0.61 23.66 2.49
N LEU A 184 -0.26 23.47 1.22
CA LEU A 184 1.13 23.39 0.77
C LEU A 184 1.87 24.71 0.97
N GLU A 185 1.23 25.84 0.64
CA GLU A 185 1.77 27.18 0.90
C GLU A 185 1.99 27.40 2.41
N ALA A 186 1.06 26.95 3.26
CA ALA A 186 1.21 27.02 4.72
C ALA A 186 2.40 26.20 5.20
N GLY A 187 2.58 24.96 4.71
CA GLY A 187 3.71 24.11 5.03
C GLY A 187 5.06 24.72 4.61
N ASN A 188 5.11 25.31 3.41
CA ASN A 188 6.28 26.03 2.93
C ASN A 188 6.61 27.25 3.81
N ASN A 189 5.62 28.04 4.21
CA ASN A 189 5.80 29.22 5.06
C ASN A 189 6.23 28.87 6.49
N LEU A 190 5.98 27.63 6.94
CA LEU A 190 6.38 27.12 8.24
C LEU A 190 7.70 26.32 8.19
N ASP A 191 8.37 26.29 7.05
CA ASP A 191 9.62 25.54 6.84
C ASP A 191 9.47 24.04 7.23
N LEU A 192 8.30 23.44 6.92
CA LEU A 192 8.02 22.04 7.24
C LEU A 192 8.69 21.04 6.27
N PHE A 193 9.17 21.49 5.14
CA PHE A 193 9.84 20.70 4.11
C PHE A 193 11.32 21.10 4.00
N SER A 194 12.16 20.20 3.52
CA SER A 194 13.58 20.50 3.28
C SER A 194 13.83 21.56 2.20
N GLU A 195 12.86 21.71 1.30
CA GLU A 195 12.83 22.72 0.23
C GLU A 195 11.38 23.11 -0.07
N THR A 196 11.19 24.20 -0.81
CA THR A 196 9.84 24.65 -1.22
C THR A 196 9.14 23.56 -2.05
N ARG A 197 7.97 23.14 -1.60
CA ARG A 197 7.14 22.13 -2.26
C ARG A 197 6.11 22.73 -3.19
N THR A 198 5.93 22.05 -4.32
CA THR A 198 4.79 22.20 -5.22
C THR A 198 4.20 20.81 -5.47
N LEU A 199 2.96 20.74 -5.90
CA LEU A 199 2.36 19.44 -6.23
C LEU A 199 3.20 18.71 -7.29
N VAL A 200 3.54 17.47 -6.98
CA VAL A 200 4.20 16.55 -7.93
C VAL A 200 3.27 16.33 -9.13
N GLN A 201 3.85 16.24 -10.33
CA GLN A 201 3.05 15.97 -11.52
C GLN A 201 2.54 14.52 -11.52
N PRO A 202 1.29 14.28 -11.96
CA PRO A 202 0.70 12.94 -11.96
C PRO A 202 1.54 11.87 -12.66
N GLU A 203 2.22 12.23 -13.75
CA GLU A 203 3.11 11.32 -14.48
C GLU A 203 4.33 10.92 -13.64
N ASP A 204 4.97 11.89 -12.98
CA ASP A 204 6.15 11.65 -12.15
C ASP A 204 5.79 10.83 -10.92
N ALA A 205 4.67 11.18 -10.26
CA ALA A 205 4.17 10.46 -9.11
C ALA A 205 3.82 9.00 -9.44
N LEU A 206 3.12 8.78 -10.55
CA LEU A 206 2.76 7.43 -10.97
C LEU A 206 4.00 6.61 -11.34
N ARG A 207 4.98 7.20 -12.02
CA ARG A 207 6.24 6.53 -12.36
C ARG A 207 7.00 6.12 -11.10
N ALA A 208 7.10 7.00 -10.11
CA ALA A 208 7.76 6.69 -8.84
C ALA A 208 7.01 5.59 -8.06
N LEU A 209 5.67 5.62 -8.01
CA LEU A 209 4.85 4.56 -7.42
C LEU A 209 5.12 3.20 -8.08
N TYR A 210 5.09 3.11 -9.41
CA TYR A 210 5.35 1.86 -10.12
C TYR A 210 6.76 1.33 -9.90
N LEU A 211 7.77 2.22 -9.81
CA LEU A 211 9.14 1.86 -9.46
C LEU A 211 9.22 1.34 -8.03
N GLY A 212 8.64 2.07 -7.06
CA GLY A 212 8.63 1.70 -5.65
C GLY A 212 7.95 0.36 -5.38
N LEU A 213 6.89 0.05 -6.13
CA LEU A 213 6.18 -1.23 -6.04
C LEU A 213 6.86 -2.38 -6.82
N GLY A 214 7.92 -2.11 -7.59
CA GLY A 214 8.57 -3.11 -8.43
C GLY A 214 7.73 -3.54 -9.64
N LEU A 215 6.80 -2.70 -10.08
CA LEU A 215 5.87 -2.99 -11.19
C LEU A 215 6.44 -2.58 -12.57
N CYS A 216 7.75 -2.37 -12.66
CA CYS A 216 8.47 -1.97 -13.87
C CYS A 216 9.48 -3.03 -14.32
N PRO A 217 9.07 -4.21 -14.80
CA PRO A 217 10.02 -5.21 -15.26
C PRO A 217 10.78 -4.72 -16.49
N GLY A 218 12.12 -4.76 -16.42
CA GLY A 218 13.02 -4.44 -17.55
C GLY A 218 13.42 -2.97 -17.64
N GLY A 219 13.24 -2.18 -16.56
CA GLY A 219 13.82 -0.85 -16.42
C GLY A 219 15.27 -0.90 -15.98
#